data_4349ae19e646db52a7d7584a56e2bc71
#
_entry.id   4349ae19e646db52a7d7584a56e2bc71
#
_cell.length_a   1.000
_cell.length_b   1.000
_cell.length_c   1.000
_cell.angle_alpha   90.00
_cell.angle_beta   90.00
_cell.angle_gamma   90.00
#
_symmetry.space_group_name_H-M   'P 1'
#
loop_
_entity.id
_entity.type
_entity.pdbx_description
1 polymer ?
#
loop_
_entity_poly.entity_id
_entity_poly.type
_entity_poly.pdbx_seq_one_letter_code
_entity_poly.pdbx_strand_id
1 'polypeptide(L)'
;MRRRARIMISLVAAGLLAAACSGGGSTPTPPASQAPSQGGAVDANPDQLPRAETLYTTGTQWGPPANFNPIREWDSAVGTKGLVYETLFHYDTTAAKLTPWLAESGSWVDDTTYQVTLRQGVKWSDGQPLTAKDVVFSYELGKMETIPYHDLWTWLKSAEAVDDRTVAFTFSQANYQQWDFNLYSRSIVPEHVWKGRSEKDVLDGANDDPVGTGAYTFMSKDQDRVVLRRRDDWWGKTALGMEPKPRYIVDIATPSNEVAMGLLLQKGLDLSNNFLPGVANLVKGNFGLTTYYDEPPYMLSANTAWLVPNTTRKPMNDPAFRKALASSVDVSKIVESVYGNLVKAAGPTGLLPQWEQFVDQGVVGRSGFSFDTATAKKLLADAGYQDADGDGYVENKDGSKISLTLIVPSGWTDWMESARSIAAGAKSAGIQVTPDFPDFNALVEKRAAGDFDLLVNNERQLSNSPYTYYEYMFQLPIQEQQNTVNFSRYENKRAWELVQRLDQVKTDDVEGMKKIISQLQQIHLDDLPVIPLWYNGLWAQSSTSVWKNWPAATGNAPKTGAVMWRNWFELGGFETLTQLQPSGS
;
A
#
# COMPACT_ATOMS: atom_id res chain seq x y z
N MET A 1 -1.23 -47.92 33.51
CA MET A 1 0.05 -48.61 33.24
C MET A 1 1.06 -47.63 32.67
N ARG A 2 2.16 -47.49 33.39
CA ARG A 2 3.26 -46.55 33.11
C ARG A 2 4.13 -47.06 31.97
N ARG A 3 4.63 -46.17 31.06
CA ARG A 3 6.03 -46.26 30.58
C ARG A 3 6.52 -44.88 30.15
N ARG A 4 7.52 -44.41 30.89
CA ARG A 4 8.40 -43.28 30.56
C ARG A 4 9.50 -43.81 29.61
N ALA A 5 9.87 -42.99 28.59
CA ALA A 5 11.14 -43.19 27.88
C ALA A 5 11.97 -41.92 28.00
N ARG A 6 13.22 -42.08 28.40
CA ARG A 6 14.24 -41.09 28.70
C ARG A 6 14.97 -40.70 27.39
N ILE A 7 15.26 -39.42 27.27
CA ILE A 7 16.16 -38.84 26.27
C ILE A 7 17.60 -38.98 26.80
N MET A 8 18.50 -39.55 25.98
CA MET A 8 19.95 -39.51 26.19
C MET A 8 20.54 -38.38 25.32
N ILE A 9 21.28 -37.50 25.99
CA ILE A 9 22.18 -36.51 25.41
C ILE A 9 23.56 -37.16 25.31
N SER A 10 24.19 -37.12 24.13
CA SER A 10 25.60 -37.47 23.97
C SER A 10 26.37 -36.28 23.40
N LEU A 11 27.20 -35.69 24.26
CA LEU A 11 28.32 -34.84 23.89
C LEU A 11 29.46 -35.70 23.36
N VAL A 12 30.11 -35.30 22.27
CA VAL A 12 31.52 -35.72 21.99
C VAL A 12 32.28 -34.48 21.54
N ALA A 13 33.36 -34.23 22.24
CA ALA A 13 34.30 -33.13 22.04
C ALA A 13 35.57 -33.59 21.26
N ALA A 14 36.09 -32.69 20.48
CA ALA A 14 37.49 -32.35 20.16
C ALA A 14 38.51 -33.45 19.77
N GLY A 15 39.25 -33.13 18.72
CA GLY A 15 40.55 -33.73 18.39
C GLY A 15 41.20 -33.08 17.18
N LEU A 16 42.08 -32.11 17.43
CA LEU A 16 43.07 -31.62 16.48
C LEU A 16 44.14 -32.69 16.18
N LEU A 17 44.60 -32.79 14.93
CA LEU A 17 46.01 -33.10 14.64
C LEU A 17 46.35 -32.70 13.18
N ALA A 18 47.42 -31.90 13.06
CA ALA A 18 48.06 -31.51 11.82
C ALA A 18 49.06 -32.55 11.37
N ALA A 19 49.21 -32.76 10.06
CA ALA A 19 50.47 -33.26 9.47
C ALA A 19 50.58 -32.81 8.01
N ALA A 20 51.64 -32.10 7.73
CA ALA A 20 52.13 -31.75 6.40
C ALA A 20 52.87 -32.90 5.74
N CYS A 21 52.77 -33.07 4.43
CA CYS A 21 53.92 -33.42 3.58
C CYS A 21 53.61 -33.30 2.09
N SER A 22 54.54 -32.67 1.43
CA SER A 22 54.81 -32.39 0.05
C SER A 22 54.65 -33.52 -0.99
N GLY A 23 54.25 -33.15 -2.20
CA GLY A 23 54.39 -33.97 -3.39
C GLY A 23 53.94 -33.23 -4.63
N GLY A 24 54.90 -32.78 -5.47
CA GLY A 24 54.64 -32.04 -6.70
C GLY A 24 54.07 -32.92 -7.81
N GLY A 25 53.23 -32.32 -8.62
CA GLY A 25 52.70 -32.89 -9.85
C GLY A 25 52.11 -31.75 -10.70
N SER A 26 52.83 -31.38 -11.72
CA SER A 26 52.42 -30.40 -12.75
C SER A 26 51.33 -30.97 -13.63
N THR A 27 50.17 -30.31 -13.68
CA THR A 27 49.10 -30.51 -14.66
C THR A 27 48.99 -29.27 -15.58
N PRO A 28 48.74 -29.46 -16.88
CA PRO A 28 48.78 -28.36 -17.84
C PRO A 28 47.57 -27.43 -17.75
N THR A 29 47.82 -26.16 -17.77
CA THR A 29 46.84 -25.05 -17.83
C THR A 29 46.11 -25.05 -19.16
N PRO A 30 44.75 -24.99 -19.20
CA PRO A 30 44.00 -24.69 -20.42
C PRO A 30 44.20 -23.19 -20.81
N PRO A 31 44.13 -22.85 -22.10
CA PRO A 31 44.33 -21.47 -22.53
C PRO A 31 43.19 -20.58 -22.05
N ALA A 32 43.54 -19.42 -21.49
CA ALA A 32 42.61 -18.37 -21.08
C ALA A 32 41.85 -17.84 -22.30
N SER A 33 40.54 -18.00 -22.32
CA SER A 33 39.68 -17.22 -23.21
C SER A 33 39.64 -15.78 -22.71
N GLN A 34 40.16 -14.85 -23.48
CA GLN A 34 40.01 -13.43 -23.22
C GLN A 34 38.54 -13.04 -23.39
N ALA A 35 37.89 -12.71 -22.28
CA ALA A 35 36.62 -11.98 -22.28
C ALA A 35 36.90 -10.50 -22.61
N PRO A 36 36.06 -9.82 -23.38
CA PRO A 36 36.25 -8.41 -23.69
C PRO A 36 36.13 -7.57 -22.41
N SER A 37 37.19 -6.77 -22.16
CA SER A 37 37.21 -5.78 -21.09
C SER A 37 36.24 -4.65 -21.39
N GLN A 38 35.04 -4.71 -20.86
CA GLN A 38 34.22 -3.51 -20.60
C GLN A 38 34.68 -2.93 -19.26
N GLY A 39 35.18 -1.70 -19.28
CA GLY A 39 35.50 -0.92 -18.10
C GLY A 39 34.22 -0.59 -17.32
N GLY A 40 33.69 -1.56 -16.57
CA GLY A 40 32.65 -1.38 -15.60
C GLY A 40 33.26 -0.93 -14.27
N ALA A 41 32.71 0.09 -13.65
CA ALA A 41 33.02 0.45 -12.27
C ALA A 41 32.94 -0.81 -11.40
N VAL A 42 33.97 -1.05 -10.59
CA VAL A 42 34.00 -2.16 -9.63
C VAL A 42 32.77 -2.02 -8.73
N ASP A 43 31.88 -3.02 -8.71
CA ASP A 43 30.73 -3.00 -7.84
C ASP A 43 31.17 -2.94 -6.38
N ALA A 44 30.63 -1.97 -5.64
CA ALA A 44 30.90 -1.86 -4.23
C ALA A 44 30.38 -3.11 -3.50
N ASN A 45 31.16 -3.58 -2.52
CA ASN A 45 30.70 -4.64 -1.64
C ASN A 45 29.37 -4.23 -0.99
N PRO A 46 28.28 -5.05 -1.07
CA PRO A 46 27.00 -4.74 -0.45
C PRO A 46 27.08 -4.40 1.05
N ASP A 47 28.11 -4.89 1.74
CA ASP A 47 28.36 -4.61 3.17
C ASP A 47 29.15 -3.32 3.42
N GLN A 48 29.64 -2.65 2.38
CA GLN A 48 30.49 -1.45 2.47
C GLN A 48 30.10 -0.39 1.44
N LEU A 49 28.80 -0.11 1.33
CA LEU A 49 28.30 0.91 0.40
C LEU A 49 28.70 2.33 0.83
N PRO A 50 29.14 3.20 -0.10
CA PRO A 50 29.46 4.58 0.23
C PRO A 50 28.26 5.31 0.81
N ARG A 51 28.37 5.80 2.05
CA ARG A 51 27.24 6.40 2.77
C ARG A 51 26.63 7.61 2.05
N ALA A 52 27.44 8.43 1.41
CA ALA A 52 27.00 9.62 0.67
C ALA A 52 26.28 9.30 -0.66
N GLU A 53 26.35 8.05 -1.14
CA GLU A 53 25.69 7.59 -2.35
C GLU A 53 24.52 6.63 -2.05
N THR A 54 24.30 6.30 -0.78
CA THR A 54 23.33 5.28 -0.34
C THR A 54 22.18 5.91 0.41
N LEU A 55 20.97 5.62 -0.03
CA LEU A 55 19.72 5.95 0.66
C LEU A 55 19.23 4.72 1.44
N TYR A 56 19.16 4.84 2.76
CA TYR A 56 18.63 3.80 3.65
C TYR A 56 17.16 4.07 3.97
N THR A 57 16.30 3.10 3.67
CA THR A 57 14.84 3.18 3.86
C THR A 57 14.31 2.04 4.73
N THR A 58 13.12 2.19 5.28
CA THR A 58 12.35 1.14 5.95
C THR A 58 10.86 1.43 5.94
N GLY A 59 10.05 0.47 6.37
CA GLY A 59 8.60 0.62 6.57
C GLY A 59 7.76 -0.16 5.57
N THR A 60 8.38 -0.96 4.73
CA THR A 60 7.71 -1.76 3.71
C THR A 60 7.90 -3.25 3.89
N GLN A 61 8.94 -3.64 4.62
CA GLN A 61 9.29 -5.02 4.92
C GLN A 61 9.21 -5.27 6.44
N TRP A 62 8.34 -6.18 6.85
CA TRP A 62 8.16 -6.61 8.24
C TRP A 62 8.83 -7.96 8.54
N GLY A 63 9.46 -8.54 7.51
CA GLY A 63 10.19 -9.78 7.55
C GLY A 63 11.16 -9.90 6.38
N PRO A 64 11.88 -11.01 6.24
CA PRO A 64 12.86 -11.20 5.18
C PRO A 64 12.29 -10.94 3.78
N PRO A 65 12.97 -10.15 2.95
CA PRO A 65 12.53 -9.90 1.57
C PRO A 65 12.68 -11.17 0.74
N ALA A 66 11.57 -11.71 0.26
CA ALA A 66 11.54 -13.00 -0.42
C ALA A 66 10.95 -12.96 -1.83
N ASN A 67 10.34 -11.86 -2.25
CA ASN A 67 9.56 -11.80 -3.47
C ASN A 67 9.80 -10.52 -4.25
N PHE A 68 10.21 -10.66 -5.52
CA PHE A 68 10.46 -9.58 -6.48
C PHE A 68 9.50 -9.64 -7.66
N ASN A 69 8.34 -10.26 -7.47
CA ASN A 69 7.33 -10.44 -8.50
C ASN A 69 6.41 -9.19 -8.57
N PRO A 70 6.40 -8.44 -9.69
CA PRO A 70 5.60 -7.24 -9.83
C PRO A 70 4.10 -7.51 -10.02
N ILE A 71 3.71 -8.76 -10.28
CA ILE A 71 2.31 -9.17 -10.46
C ILE A 71 1.60 -9.29 -9.10
N ARG A 72 2.33 -9.62 -8.03
CA ARG A 72 1.76 -9.69 -6.68
C ARG A 72 1.42 -8.31 -6.14
N GLU A 73 0.31 -8.21 -5.40
CA GLU A 73 -0.16 -6.90 -4.94
C GLU A 73 0.61 -6.38 -3.71
N TRP A 74 0.83 -7.21 -2.68
CA TRP A 74 1.19 -6.72 -1.36
C TRP A 74 2.51 -7.22 -0.78
N ASP A 75 3.06 -8.32 -1.27
CA ASP A 75 4.22 -8.99 -0.68
C ASP A 75 5.50 -8.90 -1.51
N SER A 76 5.50 -8.12 -2.58
CA SER A 76 6.74 -7.84 -3.33
C SER A 76 7.67 -6.93 -2.54
N ALA A 77 8.97 -7.19 -2.62
CA ALA A 77 9.99 -6.37 -2.01
C ALA A 77 9.95 -4.93 -2.50
N VAL A 78 10.36 -4.00 -1.63
CA VAL A 78 10.39 -2.57 -1.95
C VAL A 78 11.17 -2.30 -3.23
N GLY A 79 10.69 -1.35 -4.02
CA GLY A 79 11.31 -0.97 -5.29
C GLY A 79 11.04 -1.94 -6.45
N THR A 80 10.49 -3.15 -6.21
CA THR A 80 10.05 -4.03 -7.29
C THR A 80 9.12 -3.28 -8.22
N LYS A 81 8.11 -2.60 -7.68
CA LYS A 81 7.20 -1.73 -8.43
C LYS A 81 7.73 -0.29 -8.41
N GLY A 82 7.90 0.28 -9.58
CA GLY A 82 8.31 1.66 -9.81
C GLY A 82 9.81 1.88 -9.93
N LEU A 83 10.67 1.17 -9.19
CA LEU A 83 12.12 1.30 -9.33
C LEU A 83 12.72 0.27 -10.30
N VAL A 84 12.22 -0.97 -10.30
CA VAL A 84 12.65 -2.04 -11.20
C VAL A 84 11.67 -2.22 -12.35
N TYR A 85 10.39 -2.42 -12.05
CA TYR A 85 9.31 -2.53 -13.04
C TYR A 85 8.47 -1.26 -13.05
N GLU A 86 8.33 -0.67 -14.22
CA GLU A 86 7.60 0.59 -14.39
C GLU A 86 6.21 0.35 -14.99
N THR A 87 5.38 1.39 -14.92
CA THR A 87 4.00 1.43 -15.40
C THR A 87 3.87 2.32 -16.63
N LEU A 88 2.75 2.28 -17.32
CA LEU A 88 2.50 3.15 -18.48
C LEU A 88 2.44 4.62 -18.07
N PHE A 89 1.81 4.91 -16.94
CA PHE A 89 1.69 6.25 -16.34
C PHE A 89 2.12 6.19 -14.89
N HIS A 90 2.56 7.32 -14.34
CA HIS A 90 2.69 7.55 -12.91
C HIS A 90 1.52 8.39 -12.41
N TYR A 91 1.15 8.21 -11.14
CA TYR A 91 0.15 9.04 -10.50
C TYR A 91 0.80 10.21 -9.76
N ASP A 92 0.38 11.44 -10.09
CA ASP A 92 0.76 12.64 -9.36
C ASP A 92 -0.24 12.88 -8.24
N THR A 93 0.16 12.56 -7.00
CA THR A 93 -0.70 12.66 -5.82
C THR A 93 -1.05 14.09 -5.44
N THR A 94 -0.22 15.07 -5.83
CA THR A 94 -0.45 16.49 -5.53
C THR A 94 -1.39 17.16 -6.53
N ALA A 95 -1.30 16.76 -7.79
CA ALA A 95 -2.16 17.25 -8.86
C ALA A 95 -3.41 16.37 -9.10
N ALA A 96 -3.49 15.21 -8.45
CA ALA A 96 -4.54 14.20 -8.63
C ALA A 96 -4.74 13.80 -10.10
N LYS A 97 -3.65 13.55 -10.81
CA LYS A 97 -3.68 13.25 -12.25
C LYS A 97 -2.64 12.20 -12.66
N LEU A 98 -2.89 11.60 -13.83
CA LEU A 98 -1.93 10.71 -14.48
C LEU A 98 -0.86 11.51 -15.24
N THR A 99 0.38 11.09 -15.11
CA THR A 99 1.55 11.63 -15.82
C THR A 99 2.13 10.54 -16.71
N PRO A 100 2.28 10.78 -18.04
CA PRO A 100 2.87 9.80 -18.94
C PRO A 100 4.26 9.35 -18.48
N TRP A 101 4.49 8.01 -18.47
CA TRP A 101 5.76 7.43 -18.01
C TRP A 101 6.38 6.54 -19.09
N LEU A 102 6.18 5.19 -19.09
CA LEU A 102 6.55 4.35 -20.24
C LEU A 102 5.75 4.72 -21.49
N ALA A 103 4.52 5.17 -21.31
CA ALA A 103 3.77 5.85 -22.36
C ALA A 103 4.31 7.26 -22.58
N GLU A 104 4.38 7.68 -23.83
CA GLU A 104 4.56 9.08 -24.25
C GLU A 104 3.21 9.82 -24.20
N SER A 105 2.13 9.10 -24.57
CA SER A 105 0.77 9.59 -24.54
C SER A 105 -0.23 8.45 -24.43
N GLY A 106 -1.46 8.79 -24.04
CA GLY A 106 -2.61 7.89 -24.09
C GLY A 106 -3.90 8.67 -24.08
N SER A 107 -4.90 8.19 -24.83
CA SER A 107 -6.20 8.85 -24.91
C SER A 107 -7.27 7.87 -25.39
N TRP A 108 -8.53 8.18 -25.04
CA TRP A 108 -9.69 7.57 -25.64
C TRP A 108 -9.87 8.10 -27.08
N VAL A 109 -9.81 7.20 -28.06
CA VAL A 109 -10.04 7.53 -29.49
C VAL A 109 -11.53 7.48 -29.84
N ASP A 110 -12.28 6.71 -29.06
CA ASP A 110 -13.75 6.67 -29.03
C ASP A 110 -14.19 6.20 -27.62
N ASP A 111 -15.49 5.95 -27.41
CA ASP A 111 -16.03 5.59 -26.09
C ASP A 111 -15.60 4.18 -25.61
N THR A 112 -15.03 3.36 -26.47
CA THR A 112 -14.66 1.97 -26.16
C THR A 112 -13.23 1.59 -26.53
N THR A 113 -12.45 2.53 -27.05
CA THR A 113 -11.07 2.29 -27.46
C THR A 113 -10.13 3.30 -26.84
N TYR A 114 -9.18 2.82 -26.06
CA TYR A 114 -8.07 3.61 -25.52
C TYR A 114 -6.79 3.26 -26.24
N GLN A 115 -6.06 4.27 -26.71
CA GLN A 115 -4.80 4.07 -27.40
C GLN A 115 -3.63 4.65 -26.60
N VAL A 116 -2.55 3.89 -26.51
CA VAL A 116 -1.29 4.28 -25.86
C VAL A 116 -0.17 4.29 -26.89
N THR A 117 0.64 5.34 -26.88
CA THR A 117 1.91 5.40 -27.62
C THR A 117 3.06 5.31 -26.64
N LEU A 118 3.95 4.33 -26.81
CA LEU A 118 5.12 4.12 -25.97
C LEU A 118 6.26 5.10 -26.31
N ARG A 119 7.06 5.45 -25.31
CA ARG A 119 8.28 6.24 -25.51
C ARG A 119 9.28 5.48 -26.35
N GLN A 120 9.98 6.21 -27.21
CA GLN A 120 11.04 5.64 -28.03
C GLN A 120 12.31 5.42 -27.20
N GLY A 121 13.01 4.32 -27.47
CA GLY A 121 14.34 4.05 -26.92
C GLY A 121 14.35 3.48 -25.50
N VAL A 122 13.19 3.13 -24.93
CA VAL A 122 13.12 2.42 -23.65
C VAL A 122 13.67 1.00 -23.82
N LYS A 123 14.53 0.58 -22.88
CA LYS A 123 15.13 -0.77 -22.86
C LYS A 123 14.96 -1.44 -21.51
N TRP A 124 14.79 -2.73 -21.55
CA TRP A 124 14.92 -3.60 -20.40
C TRP A 124 16.36 -3.60 -19.86
N SER A 125 16.54 -4.05 -18.63
CA SER A 125 17.88 -4.11 -17.99
C SER A 125 18.85 -5.10 -18.64
N ASP A 126 18.34 -6.04 -19.44
CA ASP A 126 19.13 -6.96 -20.27
C ASP A 126 19.46 -6.40 -21.66
N GLY A 127 19.04 -5.17 -21.95
CA GLY A 127 19.34 -4.45 -23.21
C GLY A 127 18.30 -4.64 -24.32
N GLN A 128 17.32 -5.54 -24.17
CA GLN A 128 16.25 -5.70 -25.16
C GLN A 128 15.35 -4.46 -25.18
N PRO A 129 14.77 -4.08 -26.34
CA PRO A 129 13.87 -2.94 -26.42
C PRO A 129 12.51 -3.28 -25.80
N LEU A 130 11.90 -2.29 -25.11
CA LEU A 130 10.48 -2.33 -24.76
C LEU A 130 9.65 -2.11 -26.03
N THR A 131 8.65 -2.94 -26.25
CA THR A 131 7.72 -2.84 -27.37
C THR A 131 6.26 -2.93 -26.93
N ALA A 132 5.35 -2.60 -27.86
CA ALA A 132 3.91 -2.77 -27.65
C ALA A 132 3.52 -4.22 -27.32
N LYS A 133 4.30 -5.22 -27.75
CA LYS A 133 4.06 -6.63 -27.42
C LYS A 133 4.24 -6.92 -25.93
N ASP A 134 5.23 -6.29 -25.28
CA ASP A 134 5.43 -6.45 -23.83
C ASP A 134 4.24 -5.90 -23.04
N VAL A 135 3.67 -4.78 -23.50
CA VAL A 135 2.47 -4.19 -22.89
C VAL A 135 1.28 -5.13 -23.08
N VAL A 136 1.00 -5.55 -24.31
CA VAL A 136 -0.08 -6.50 -24.60
C VAL A 136 0.05 -7.75 -23.74
N PHE A 137 1.25 -8.35 -23.72
CA PHE A 137 1.54 -9.54 -22.92
C PHE A 137 1.25 -9.30 -21.42
N SER A 138 1.70 -8.16 -20.87
CA SER A 138 1.50 -7.83 -19.44
C SER A 138 0.01 -7.76 -19.07
N TYR A 139 -0.81 -7.18 -19.95
CA TYR A 139 -2.26 -7.15 -19.72
C TYR A 139 -2.91 -8.52 -19.92
N GLU A 140 -2.44 -9.31 -20.91
CA GLU A 140 -2.95 -10.64 -21.21
C GLU A 140 -2.68 -11.67 -20.10
N LEU A 141 -1.67 -11.46 -19.25
CA LEU A 141 -1.50 -12.27 -18.04
C LEU A 141 -2.76 -12.28 -17.17
N GLY A 142 -3.54 -11.20 -17.16
CA GLY A 142 -4.82 -11.13 -16.47
C GLY A 142 -5.93 -12.04 -17.01
N LYS A 143 -5.72 -12.71 -18.15
CA LYS A 143 -6.64 -13.78 -18.61
C LYS A 143 -6.54 -15.05 -17.77
N MET A 144 -5.47 -15.22 -17.01
CA MET A 144 -5.31 -16.29 -16.03
C MET A 144 -6.17 -16.00 -14.79
N GLU A 145 -6.91 -17.02 -14.30
CA GLU A 145 -7.96 -16.83 -13.28
C GLU A 145 -7.45 -16.32 -11.93
N THR A 146 -6.24 -16.71 -11.52
CA THR A 146 -5.68 -16.33 -10.20
C THR A 146 -4.93 -15.02 -10.21
N ILE A 147 -4.72 -14.40 -11.36
CA ILE A 147 -4.00 -13.13 -11.45
C ILE A 147 -4.86 -11.99 -10.87
N PRO A 148 -4.30 -11.13 -10.00
CA PRO A 148 -5.05 -10.13 -9.24
C PRO A 148 -5.91 -9.15 -10.08
N TYR A 149 -5.64 -9.04 -11.36
CA TYR A 149 -6.40 -8.19 -12.29
C TYR A 149 -7.20 -8.98 -13.34
N HIS A 150 -7.53 -10.23 -13.03
CA HIS A 150 -8.37 -11.05 -13.90
C HIS A 150 -9.71 -10.37 -14.23
N ASP A 151 -10.31 -9.70 -13.27
CA ASP A 151 -11.59 -8.99 -13.41
C ASP A 151 -11.58 -7.91 -14.50
N LEU A 152 -10.41 -7.36 -14.86
CA LEU A 152 -10.25 -6.44 -15.99
C LEU A 152 -10.81 -7.04 -17.29
N TRP A 153 -10.62 -8.33 -17.50
CA TRP A 153 -11.06 -9.03 -18.71
C TRP A 153 -12.57 -9.32 -18.76
N THR A 154 -13.33 -8.93 -17.76
CA THR A 154 -14.80 -8.96 -17.82
C THR A 154 -15.33 -7.82 -18.69
N TRP A 155 -14.58 -6.74 -18.85
CA TRP A 155 -14.94 -5.57 -19.66
C TRP A 155 -13.88 -5.15 -20.70
N LEU A 156 -12.59 -5.49 -20.54
CA LEU A 156 -11.57 -5.40 -21.58
C LEU A 156 -11.76 -6.57 -22.58
N LYS A 157 -11.97 -6.26 -23.86
CA LYS A 157 -12.15 -7.26 -24.92
C LYS A 157 -10.84 -7.66 -25.58
N SER A 158 -10.00 -6.67 -25.89
CA SER A 158 -8.70 -6.91 -26.52
C SER A 158 -7.67 -5.88 -26.10
N ALA A 159 -6.40 -6.29 -26.11
CA ALA A 159 -5.22 -5.47 -26.11
C ALA A 159 -4.41 -5.86 -27.34
N GLU A 160 -4.13 -4.93 -28.24
CA GLU A 160 -3.51 -5.23 -29.54
C GLU A 160 -2.35 -4.27 -29.83
N ALA A 161 -1.21 -4.83 -30.23
CA ALA A 161 -0.10 -4.04 -30.75
C ALA A 161 -0.43 -3.61 -32.20
N VAL A 162 -0.72 -2.33 -32.37
CA VAL A 162 -1.00 -1.73 -33.68
C VAL A 162 0.30 -1.63 -34.49
N ASP A 163 1.37 -1.26 -33.82
CA ASP A 163 2.76 -1.25 -34.30
C ASP A 163 3.70 -1.50 -33.11
N ASP A 164 5.03 -1.34 -33.29
CA ASP A 164 6.01 -1.60 -32.22
C ASP A 164 5.88 -0.68 -31.00
N ARG A 165 5.18 0.46 -31.13
CA ARG A 165 5.04 1.46 -30.07
C ARG A 165 3.59 1.78 -29.70
N THR A 166 2.64 1.34 -30.48
CA THR A 166 1.22 1.70 -30.30
C THR A 166 0.43 0.49 -29.86
N VAL A 167 -0.29 0.64 -28.74
CA VAL A 167 -1.21 -0.37 -28.20
C VAL A 167 -2.63 0.19 -28.21
N ALA A 168 -3.57 -0.59 -28.76
CA ALA A 168 -4.99 -0.30 -28.67
C ALA A 168 -5.66 -1.27 -27.69
N PHE A 169 -6.42 -0.71 -26.74
CA PHE A 169 -7.24 -1.45 -25.79
C PHE A 169 -8.70 -1.23 -26.13
N THR A 170 -9.43 -2.31 -26.40
CA THR A 170 -10.86 -2.26 -26.75
C THR A 170 -11.70 -2.84 -25.63
N PHE A 171 -12.75 -2.12 -25.25
CA PHE A 171 -13.61 -2.44 -24.12
C PHE A 171 -15.03 -2.80 -24.57
N SER A 172 -15.77 -3.52 -23.71
CA SER A 172 -17.21 -3.78 -23.90
C SER A 172 -18.06 -2.54 -23.60
N GLN A 173 -17.56 -1.72 -22.68
CA GLN A 173 -18.10 -0.43 -22.27
C GLN A 173 -16.95 0.42 -21.71
N ALA A 174 -17.12 1.73 -21.68
CA ALA A 174 -16.15 2.61 -21.05
C ALA A 174 -16.19 2.48 -19.52
N ASN A 175 -15.06 2.11 -18.94
CA ASN A 175 -14.83 2.03 -17.50
C ASN A 175 -13.68 2.99 -17.16
N TYR A 176 -13.96 4.31 -17.26
CA TYR A 176 -12.95 5.36 -17.24
C TYR A 176 -12.14 5.39 -15.95
N GLN A 177 -12.80 5.29 -14.79
CA GLN A 177 -12.16 5.41 -13.50
C GLN A 177 -11.25 4.20 -13.20
N GLN A 178 -11.76 3.00 -13.46
CA GLN A 178 -11.00 1.77 -13.26
C GLN A 178 -9.87 1.63 -14.28
N TRP A 179 -10.07 2.12 -15.51
CA TRP A 179 -9.02 2.12 -16.52
C TRP A 179 -7.86 3.03 -16.13
N ASP A 180 -8.12 4.24 -15.67
CA ASP A 180 -7.10 5.14 -15.18
C ASP A 180 -6.25 4.50 -14.08
N PHE A 181 -6.89 3.78 -13.13
CA PHE A 181 -6.17 3.03 -12.10
C PHE A 181 -5.26 1.96 -12.71
N ASN A 182 -5.72 1.22 -13.73
CA ASN A 182 -4.89 0.20 -14.39
C ASN A 182 -3.67 0.78 -15.11
N LEU A 183 -3.74 2.01 -15.61
CA LEU A 183 -2.63 2.65 -16.33
C LEU A 183 -1.41 2.92 -15.43
N TYR A 184 -1.62 3.23 -14.15
CA TYR A 184 -0.51 3.55 -13.22
C TYR A 184 -0.24 2.48 -12.16
N SER A 185 -1.11 1.50 -11.97
CA SER A 185 -0.89 0.42 -11.01
C SER A 185 -0.32 -0.86 -11.64
N ARG A 186 -0.39 -0.99 -12.97
CA ARG A 186 0.03 -2.19 -13.68
C ARG A 186 1.48 -2.11 -14.12
N SER A 187 2.35 -2.89 -13.49
CA SER A 187 3.73 -3.04 -13.93
C SER A 187 3.80 -3.76 -15.27
N ILE A 188 4.63 -3.24 -16.19
CA ILE A 188 4.89 -3.90 -17.47
C ILE A 188 6.04 -4.88 -17.27
N VAL A 189 5.88 -6.11 -17.79
CA VAL A 189 6.87 -7.19 -17.71
C VAL A 189 7.35 -7.63 -19.09
N PRO A 190 8.61 -8.07 -19.23
CA PRO A 190 9.18 -8.45 -20.53
C PRO A 190 8.60 -9.77 -21.03
N GLU A 191 7.94 -9.77 -22.20
CA GLU A 191 7.38 -10.97 -22.81
C GLU A 191 8.44 -12.08 -22.94
N HIS A 192 9.65 -11.74 -23.39
CA HIS A 192 10.72 -12.72 -23.63
C HIS A 192 11.21 -13.46 -22.38
N VAL A 193 10.98 -12.90 -21.19
CA VAL A 193 11.33 -13.51 -19.89
C VAL A 193 10.15 -14.27 -19.28
N TRP A 194 8.93 -13.76 -19.48
CA TRP A 194 7.74 -14.25 -18.78
C TRP A 194 6.91 -15.23 -19.60
N LYS A 195 7.04 -15.22 -20.93
CA LYS A 195 6.30 -16.08 -21.83
C LYS A 195 6.54 -17.56 -21.55
N GLY A 196 5.45 -18.32 -21.50
CA GLY A 196 5.48 -19.77 -21.27
C GLY A 196 5.57 -20.18 -19.80
N ARG A 197 5.60 -19.25 -18.85
CA ARG A 197 5.43 -19.56 -17.42
C ARG A 197 4.02 -20.08 -17.17
N SER A 198 3.88 -21.05 -16.28
CA SER A 198 2.57 -21.47 -15.80
C SER A 198 1.92 -20.35 -14.98
N GLU A 199 0.59 -20.35 -14.84
CA GLU A 199 -0.14 -19.42 -13.99
C GLU A 199 0.41 -19.38 -12.56
N LYS A 200 0.70 -20.58 -12.01
CA LYS A 200 1.34 -20.70 -10.70
C LYS A 200 2.71 -20.00 -10.65
N ASP A 201 3.55 -20.16 -11.69
CA ASP A 201 4.87 -19.53 -11.72
C ASP A 201 4.77 -18.01 -11.93
N VAL A 202 3.76 -17.55 -12.66
CA VAL A 202 3.47 -16.12 -12.82
C VAL A 202 3.07 -15.49 -11.48
N LEU A 203 2.23 -16.16 -10.70
CA LEU A 203 1.73 -15.62 -9.42
C LEU A 203 2.70 -15.88 -8.25
N ASP A 204 3.20 -17.10 -8.11
CA ASP A 204 3.95 -17.53 -6.92
C ASP A 204 5.47 -17.48 -7.10
N GLY A 205 5.96 -17.32 -8.33
CA GLY A 205 7.39 -17.25 -8.61
C GLY A 205 8.05 -16.04 -7.93
N ALA A 206 9.15 -16.26 -7.21
CA ALA A 206 9.85 -15.22 -6.45
C ALA A 206 10.52 -14.16 -7.33
N ASN A 207 10.79 -14.49 -8.62
CA ASN A 207 11.43 -13.61 -9.59
C ASN A 207 12.77 -13.02 -9.08
N ASP A 208 13.65 -13.89 -8.60
CA ASP A 208 14.91 -13.52 -7.94
C ASP A 208 15.93 -12.78 -8.83
N ASP A 209 15.77 -12.83 -10.15
CA ASP A 209 16.56 -12.07 -11.13
C ASP A 209 15.65 -11.21 -12.01
N PRO A 210 15.16 -10.07 -11.48
CA PRO A 210 14.18 -9.25 -12.15
C PRO A 210 14.76 -8.47 -13.32
N VAL A 211 14.14 -8.60 -14.49
CA VAL A 211 14.46 -7.81 -15.71
C VAL A 211 13.39 -6.73 -15.86
N GLY A 212 13.73 -5.48 -15.59
CA GLY A 212 12.84 -4.33 -15.61
C GLY A 212 13.33 -3.18 -16.48
N THR A 213 12.46 -2.20 -16.71
CA THR A 213 12.80 -0.95 -17.44
C THR A 213 13.30 0.16 -16.51
N GLY A 214 13.13 -0.01 -15.20
CA GLY A 214 13.27 1.02 -14.20
C GLY A 214 14.66 1.59 -13.99
N ALA A 215 14.72 2.65 -13.20
CA ALA A 215 15.94 3.37 -12.89
C ALA A 215 16.92 2.59 -12.00
N TYR A 216 16.45 1.52 -11.37
CA TYR A 216 17.26 0.65 -10.51
C TYR A 216 17.17 -0.80 -10.94
N THR A 217 18.21 -1.56 -10.61
CA THR A 217 18.25 -3.02 -10.71
C THR A 217 18.47 -3.61 -9.34
N PHE A 218 18.01 -4.84 -9.17
CA PHE A 218 18.33 -5.64 -7.98
C PHE A 218 19.84 -5.93 -7.94
N MET A 219 20.46 -5.76 -6.77
CA MET A 219 21.88 -6.02 -6.55
C MET A 219 22.08 -7.20 -5.61
N SER A 220 21.45 -7.19 -4.44
CA SER A 220 21.57 -8.25 -3.45
C SER A 220 20.43 -8.21 -2.44
N LYS A 221 20.25 -9.32 -1.71
CA LYS A 221 19.38 -9.43 -0.54
C LYS A 221 20.01 -10.31 0.52
N ASP A 222 19.65 -10.05 1.77
CA ASP A 222 19.88 -10.97 2.90
C ASP A 222 18.57 -11.09 3.72
N GLN A 223 18.66 -11.55 4.96
CA GLN A 223 17.48 -11.71 5.82
C GLN A 223 16.85 -10.39 6.25
N ASP A 224 17.62 -9.31 6.25
CA ASP A 224 17.23 -8.03 6.85
C ASP A 224 17.12 -6.90 5.85
N ARG A 225 17.59 -7.06 4.60
CA ARG A 225 17.63 -5.95 3.63
C ARG A 225 17.60 -6.39 2.17
N VAL A 226 17.18 -5.44 1.33
CA VAL A 226 17.29 -5.46 -0.12
C VAL A 226 18.18 -4.31 -0.56
N VAL A 227 19.09 -4.57 -1.49
CA VAL A 227 19.96 -3.56 -2.09
C VAL A 227 19.62 -3.41 -3.57
N LEU A 228 19.24 -2.19 -3.94
CA LEU A 228 19.03 -1.80 -5.34
C LEU A 228 20.16 -0.88 -5.79
N ARG A 229 20.60 -1.01 -7.04
CA ARG A 229 21.62 -0.19 -7.68
C ARG A 229 21.03 0.59 -8.84
N ARG A 230 21.34 1.90 -8.90
CA ARG A 230 20.93 2.77 -10.01
C ARG A 230 21.53 2.32 -11.33
N ARG A 231 20.73 2.39 -12.39
CA ARG A 231 21.16 2.21 -13.78
C ARG A 231 21.64 3.53 -14.34
N ASP A 232 22.86 3.54 -14.90
CA ASP A 232 23.42 4.73 -15.55
C ASP A 232 22.83 4.96 -16.96
N ASP A 233 22.30 3.89 -17.58
CA ASP A 233 21.69 3.87 -18.91
C ASP A 233 20.14 3.96 -18.88
N TRP A 234 19.55 4.33 -17.74
CA TRP A 234 18.10 4.43 -17.64
C TRP A 234 17.53 5.49 -18.60
N TRP A 235 16.49 5.09 -19.32
CA TRP A 235 15.86 5.88 -20.39
C TRP A 235 15.35 7.26 -19.94
N GLY A 236 14.87 7.37 -18.70
CA GLY A 236 14.29 8.60 -18.16
C GLY A 236 15.29 9.74 -17.99
N LYS A 237 16.59 9.43 -17.90
CA LYS A 237 17.66 10.44 -17.89
C LYS A 237 17.62 11.28 -19.17
N THR A 238 17.45 10.62 -20.32
CA THR A 238 17.42 11.30 -21.63
C THR A 238 16.04 11.81 -21.98
N ALA A 239 15.00 11.01 -21.74
CA ALA A 239 13.63 11.30 -22.19
C ALA A 239 12.86 12.26 -21.25
N LEU A 240 13.17 12.25 -19.95
CA LEU A 240 12.48 13.05 -18.93
C LEU A 240 13.41 14.09 -18.27
N GLY A 241 14.72 14.03 -18.53
CA GLY A 241 15.71 14.87 -17.82
C GLY A 241 15.82 14.52 -16.32
N MET A 242 15.39 13.33 -15.92
CA MET A 242 15.35 12.89 -14.51
C MET A 242 16.54 11.97 -14.23
N GLU A 243 17.25 12.23 -13.14
CA GLU A 243 18.35 11.38 -12.70
C GLU A 243 18.28 11.21 -11.17
N PRO A 244 17.89 10.02 -10.67
CA PRO A 244 17.92 9.75 -9.25
C PRO A 244 19.32 9.97 -8.66
N LYS A 245 19.41 10.62 -7.51
CA LYS A 245 20.70 10.95 -6.88
C LYS A 245 21.32 9.78 -6.14
N PRO A 246 20.57 9.00 -5.33
CA PRO A 246 21.15 7.83 -4.68
C PRO A 246 21.63 6.81 -5.72
N ARG A 247 22.88 6.36 -5.59
CA ARG A 247 23.42 5.27 -6.40
C ARG A 247 22.91 3.92 -5.93
N TYR A 248 22.70 3.81 -4.60
CA TYR A 248 22.16 2.64 -3.95
C TYR A 248 20.94 3.01 -3.11
N ILE A 249 19.95 2.12 -3.10
CA ILE A 249 18.84 2.15 -2.14
C ILE A 249 18.92 0.86 -1.36
N VAL A 250 18.98 0.98 -0.03
CA VAL A 250 18.94 -0.15 0.89
C VAL A 250 17.67 -0.06 1.70
N ASP A 251 16.74 -0.99 1.46
CA ASP A 251 15.56 -1.12 2.32
C ASP A 251 15.81 -2.14 3.40
N ILE A 252 15.59 -1.74 4.65
CA ILE A 252 15.83 -2.55 5.83
C ILE A 252 14.49 -3.09 6.35
N ALA A 253 14.39 -4.41 6.49
CA ALA A 253 13.26 -5.05 7.15
C ALA A 253 13.27 -4.72 8.65
N THR A 254 12.18 -4.13 9.13
CA THR A 254 12.03 -3.79 10.55
C THR A 254 10.81 -4.46 11.13
N PRO A 255 10.97 -5.22 12.23
CA PRO A 255 9.86 -5.99 12.79
C PRO A 255 8.86 -5.13 13.59
N SER A 256 9.21 -3.88 13.92
CA SER A 256 8.32 -2.98 14.65
C SER A 256 8.64 -1.50 14.43
N ASN A 257 7.68 -0.64 14.76
CA ASN A 257 7.83 0.83 14.73
C ASN A 257 8.96 1.33 15.64
N GLU A 258 9.17 0.68 16.79
CA GLU A 258 10.22 1.05 17.75
C GLU A 258 11.61 0.75 17.20
N VAL A 259 11.79 -0.36 16.50
CA VAL A 259 13.07 -0.69 15.83
C VAL A 259 13.36 0.34 14.74
N ALA A 260 12.38 0.70 13.93
CA ALA A 260 12.53 1.74 12.91
C ALA A 260 12.90 3.11 13.52
N MET A 261 12.26 3.49 14.63
CA MET A 261 12.60 4.72 15.38
C MET A 261 14.03 4.66 15.90
N GLY A 262 14.45 3.54 16.49
CA GLY A 262 15.82 3.36 16.99
C GLY A 262 16.86 3.53 15.88
N LEU A 263 16.65 2.94 14.73
CA LEU A 263 17.54 3.08 13.56
C LEU A 263 17.59 4.52 13.04
N LEU A 264 16.45 5.22 13.00
CA LEU A 264 16.39 6.62 12.55
C LEU A 264 17.17 7.54 13.51
N LEU A 265 17.01 7.38 14.83
CA LEU A 265 17.73 8.14 15.84
C LEU A 265 19.23 7.88 15.83
N GLN A 266 19.65 6.66 15.51
CA GLN A 266 21.07 6.27 15.35
C GLN A 266 21.64 6.70 14.00
N LYS A 267 20.88 7.39 13.14
CA LYS A 267 21.26 7.80 11.78
C LYS A 267 21.54 6.60 10.84
N GLY A 268 21.01 5.45 11.18
CA GLY A 268 21.05 4.24 10.34
C GLY A 268 20.01 4.25 9.22
N LEU A 269 19.06 5.20 9.28
CA LEU A 269 18.04 5.41 8.24
C LEU A 269 18.05 6.86 7.76
N ASP A 270 17.67 7.04 6.51
CA ASP A 270 17.42 8.34 5.89
C ASP A 270 15.91 8.62 5.73
N LEU A 271 15.13 7.58 5.48
CA LEU A 271 13.68 7.65 5.29
C LEU A 271 13.00 6.49 5.99
N SER A 272 11.99 6.78 6.79
CA SER A 272 11.08 5.77 7.34
C SER A 272 9.67 5.99 6.82
N ASN A 273 9.04 4.92 6.34
CA ASN A 273 7.61 4.86 6.02
C ASN A 273 6.78 4.12 7.09
N ASN A 274 7.29 4.01 8.31
CA ASN A 274 6.55 3.52 9.47
C ASN A 274 5.79 4.65 10.17
N PHE A 275 4.76 4.31 10.93
CA PHE A 275 4.34 5.17 12.02
C PHE A 275 5.45 5.23 13.07
N LEU A 276 5.91 6.42 13.41
CA LEU A 276 6.95 6.63 14.43
C LEU A 276 6.38 7.40 15.62
N PRO A 277 6.14 6.74 16.77
CA PRO A 277 5.55 7.39 17.93
C PRO A 277 6.43 8.52 18.43
N GLY A 278 5.82 9.71 18.65
CA GLY A 278 6.52 10.87 19.18
C GLY A 278 7.45 11.61 18.19
N VAL A 279 7.48 11.23 16.91
CA VAL A 279 8.33 11.89 15.89
C VAL A 279 8.07 13.40 15.78
N ALA A 280 6.85 13.87 16.03
CA ALA A 280 6.51 15.30 16.07
C ALA A 280 7.37 16.08 17.08
N ASN A 281 7.67 15.51 18.24
CA ASN A 281 8.55 16.14 19.24
C ASN A 281 10.00 16.20 18.77
N LEU A 282 10.45 15.21 18.01
CA LEU A 282 11.80 15.18 17.44
C LEU A 282 11.95 16.22 16.31
N VAL A 283 10.92 16.39 15.49
CA VAL A 283 10.88 17.43 14.45
C VAL A 283 10.93 18.81 15.10
N LYS A 284 10.05 19.09 16.07
CA LYS A 284 10.04 20.36 16.83
C LYS A 284 11.34 20.64 17.59
N GLY A 285 11.98 19.59 18.09
CA GLY A 285 13.24 19.67 18.83
C GLY A 285 14.49 19.84 17.96
N ASN A 286 14.37 19.96 16.65
CA ASN A 286 15.48 20.07 15.68
C ASN A 286 16.50 18.92 15.77
N PHE A 287 16.02 17.69 15.91
CA PHE A 287 16.87 16.49 15.91
C PHE A 287 17.36 16.08 14.51
N GLY A 288 17.24 16.97 13.52
CA GLY A 288 17.63 16.69 12.13
C GLY A 288 16.65 15.78 11.40
N LEU A 289 15.40 15.75 11.85
CA LEU A 289 14.29 15.05 11.22
C LEU A 289 13.31 16.03 10.60
N THR A 290 12.70 15.63 9.48
CA THR A 290 11.66 16.40 8.77
C THR A 290 10.47 15.50 8.44
N THR A 291 9.32 16.15 8.30
CA THR A 291 8.04 15.59 7.82
C THR A 291 7.50 16.50 6.73
N TYR A 292 6.42 16.09 6.04
CA TYR A 292 5.89 16.90 4.94
C TYR A 292 5.33 18.26 5.39
N TYR A 293 4.62 18.31 6.52
CA TYR A 293 4.19 19.54 7.18
C TYR A 293 5.03 19.77 8.43
N ASP A 294 5.34 21.02 8.74
CA ASP A 294 6.07 21.40 9.96
C ASP A 294 5.16 21.41 11.20
N GLU A 295 3.84 21.44 10.99
CA GLU A 295 2.79 21.49 12.02
C GLU A 295 1.74 20.38 11.77
N PRO A 296 0.88 20.07 12.75
CA PRO A 296 -0.18 19.09 12.55
C PRO A 296 -1.01 19.33 11.26
N PRO A 297 -1.27 18.27 10.49
CA PRO A 297 -1.12 16.84 10.83
C PRO A 297 0.25 16.23 10.50
N TYR A 298 1.29 16.92 10.26
CA TYR A 298 2.66 16.52 9.86
C TYR A 298 2.73 15.64 8.58
N MET A 299 1.77 14.73 8.38
CA MET A 299 1.74 13.80 7.26
C MET A 299 0.66 14.15 6.26
N LEU A 300 0.92 13.92 4.97
CA LEU A 300 -0.14 13.88 3.97
C LEU A 300 -1.12 12.74 4.28
N SER A 301 -2.38 12.90 3.89
CA SER A 301 -3.38 11.84 4.00
C SER A 301 -3.23 10.87 2.84
N ALA A 302 -3.03 9.58 3.14
CA ALA A 302 -2.83 8.52 2.16
C ALA A 302 -4.11 7.76 1.84
N ASN A 303 -4.87 7.40 2.88
CA ASN A 303 -6.12 6.68 2.81
C ASN A 303 -6.92 6.91 4.10
N THR A 304 -8.12 6.38 4.16
CA THR A 304 -8.96 6.49 5.34
C THR A 304 -8.93 5.19 6.13
N ALA A 305 -8.56 5.27 7.39
CA ALA A 305 -8.71 4.16 8.32
C ALA A 305 -10.19 4.02 8.71
N TRP A 306 -10.69 2.80 8.65
CA TRP A 306 -12.08 2.45 8.93
C TRP A 306 -12.18 1.48 10.10
N LEU A 307 -13.18 1.64 10.93
CA LEU A 307 -13.72 0.54 11.71
C LEU A 307 -14.70 -0.21 10.79
N VAL A 308 -14.40 -1.46 10.51
CA VAL A 308 -15.14 -2.31 9.57
C VAL A 308 -15.95 -3.32 10.37
N PRO A 309 -17.28 -3.18 10.44
CA PRO A 309 -18.17 -4.18 11.04
C PRO A 309 -18.41 -5.32 10.05
N ASN A 310 -18.49 -6.55 10.51
CA ASN A 310 -19.01 -7.64 9.71
C ASN A 310 -20.54 -7.58 9.68
N THR A 311 -21.12 -7.03 8.63
CA THR A 311 -22.56 -6.77 8.54
C THR A 311 -23.42 -8.03 8.43
N THR A 312 -22.80 -9.21 8.29
CA THR A 312 -23.54 -10.50 8.29
C THR A 312 -23.76 -11.05 9.70
N ARG A 313 -23.12 -10.47 10.73
CA ARG A 313 -23.20 -10.91 12.12
C ARG A 313 -24.07 -9.98 12.97
N LYS A 314 -24.81 -10.54 13.93
CA LYS A 314 -25.49 -9.73 14.96
C LYS A 314 -24.46 -9.19 15.96
N PRO A 315 -24.67 -7.95 16.46
CA PRO A 315 -25.67 -6.96 16.10
C PRO A 315 -25.23 -6.06 14.92
N MET A 316 -24.06 -6.34 14.27
CA MET A 316 -23.52 -5.52 13.17
C MET A 316 -24.39 -5.51 11.92
N ASN A 317 -25.35 -6.44 11.78
CA ASN A 317 -26.35 -6.42 10.70
C ASN A 317 -27.43 -5.32 10.88
N ASP A 318 -27.48 -4.65 12.05
CA ASP A 318 -28.42 -3.55 12.32
C ASP A 318 -27.73 -2.18 12.12
N PRO A 319 -28.16 -1.36 11.13
CA PRO A 319 -27.60 -0.02 10.92
C PRO A 319 -27.70 0.89 12.15
N ALA A 320 -28.76 0.76 12.95
CA ALA A 320 -28.94 1.56 14.16
C ALA A 320 -27.85 1.26 15.20
N PHE A 321 -27.47 -0.01 15.34
CA PHE A 321 -26.37 -0.40 16.21
C PHE A 321 -25.03 0.16 15.71
N ARG A 322 -24.77 0.08 14.38
CA ARG A 322 -23.56 0.64 13.80
C ARG A 322 -23.46 2.17 13.98
N LYS A 323 -24.58 2.88 13.84
CA LYS A 323 -24.66 4.34 14.13
C LYS A 323 -24.36 4.66 15.61
N ALA A 324 -24.88 3.86 16.52
CA ALA A 324 -24.59 4.00 17.95
C ALA A 324 -23.11 3.76 18.24
N LEU A 325 -22.53 2.70 17.66
CA LEU A 325 -21.09 2.42 17.76
C LEU A 325 -20.27 3.59 17.19
N ALA A 326 -20.62 4.13 16.01
CA ALA A 326 -19.93 5.27 15.41
C ALA A 326 -19.95 6.51 16.33
N SER A 327 -21.11 6.79 16.98
CA SER A 327 -21.24 7.91 17.91
C SER A 327 -20.53 7.67 19.26
N SER A 328 -20.11 6.44 19.56
CA SER A 328 -19.38 6.12 20.80
C SER A 328 -17.87 6.28 20.70
N VAL A 329 -17.31 6.45 19.49
CA VAL A 329 -15.87 6.52 19.26
C VAL A 329 -15.38 7.96 19.16
N ASP A 330 -14.55 8.38 20.12
CA ASP A 330 -13.88 9.70 20.11
C ASP A 330 -12.61 9.63 19.25
N VAL A 331 -12.78 9.82 17.94
CA VAL A 331 -11.67 9.80 16.99
C VAL A 331 -10.69 10.96 17.22
N SER A 332 -11.17 12.12 17.65
CA SER A 332 -10.29 13.28 17.92
C SER A 332 -9.33 12.97 19.07
N LYS A 333 -9.82 12.30 20.12
CA LYS A 333 -8.98 11.85 21.22
C LYS A 333 -7.97 10.77 20.77
N ILE A 334 -8.35 9.86 19.88
CA ILE A 334 -7.40 8.89 19.30
C ILE A 334 -6.30 9.61 18.54
N VAL A 335 -6.65 10.55 17.68
CA VAL A 335 -5.68 11.35 16.91
C VAL A 335 -4.73 12.11 17.82
N GLU A 336 -5.22 12.70 18.89
CA GLU A 336 -4.40 13.41 19.87
C GLU A 336 -3.49 12.47 20.68
N SER A 337 -4.08 11.44 21.31
CA SER A 337 -3.39 10.63 22.31
C SER A 337 -2.53 9.51 21.71
N VAL A 338 -2.96 8.89 20.60
CA VAL A 338 -2.23 7.79 19.96
C VAL A 338 -1.29 8.31 18.90
N TYR A 339 -1.78 9.20 18.04
CA TYR A 339 -1.01 9.69 16.90
C TYR A 339 -0.22 10.98 17.20
N GLY A 340 -0.43 11.64 18.34
CA GLY A 340 0.22 12.92 18.66
C GLY A 340 -0.06 13.98 17.58
N ASN A 341 -1.25 13.95 16.98
CA ASN A 341 -1.68 14.80 15.85
C ASN A 341 -0.85 14.64 14.57
N LEU A 342 -0.19 13.50 14.37
CA LEU A 342 0.48 13.17 13.10
C LEU A 342 -0.49 12.96 11.94
N VAL A 343 -1.74 12.71 12.24
CA VAL A 343 -2.84 12.50 11.30
C VAL A 343 -4.03 13.39 11.67
N LYS A 344 -5.08 13.38 10.84
CA LYS A 344 -6.31 14.15 11.07
C LYS A 344 -7.50 13.22 11.21
N ALA A 345 -8.43 13.53 12.12
CA ALA A 345 -9.72 12.83 12.21
C ALA A 345 -10.47 12.95 10.89
N ALA A 346 -11.06 11.85 10.43
CA ALA A 346 -11.86 11.84 9.22
C ALA A 346 -13.23 12.50 9.44
N GLY A 347 -13.76 13.13 8.40
CA GLY A 347 -15.16 13.52 8.37
C GLY A 347 -16.08 12.29 8.25
N PRO A 348 -17.39 12.46 8.45
CA PRO A 348 -18.33 11.34 8.42
C PRO A 348 -18.37 10.55 7.12
N THR A 349 -18.10 11.21 5.97
CA THR A 349 -18.02 10.54 4.66
C THR A 349 -16.74 9.74 4.47
N GLY A 350 -15.69 10.04 5.23
CA GLY A 350 -14.37 9.45 5.09
C GLY A 350 -13.62 9.83 3.81
N LEU A 351 -14.18 10.66 2.95
CA LEU A 351 -13.48 11.13 1.74
C LEU A 351 -12.25 11.93 2.14
N LEU A 352 -11.12 11.65 1.47
CA LEU A 352 -9.85 12.30 1.74
C LEU A 352 -9.92 13.84 1.52
N PRO A 353 -9.06 14.64 2.18
CA PRO A 353 -9.07 16.09 2.03
C PRO A 353 -8.95 16.57 0.58
N GLN A 354 -8.18 15.88 -0.26
CA GLN A 354 -8.06 16.20 -1.69
C GLN A 354 -9.33 15.92 -2.50
N TRP A 355 -10.28 15.19 -1.94
CA TRP A 355 -11.60 14.92 -2.52
C TRP A 355 -12.72 15.73 -1.87
N GLU A 356 -12.39 16.74 -1.07
CA GLU A 356 -13.38 17.58 -0.34
C GLU A 356 -14.45 18.18 -1.27
N GLN A 357 -14.09 18.51 -2.52
CA GLN A 357 -15.04 19.02 -3.52
C GLN A 357 -16.20 18.06 -3.81
N PHE A 358 -16.05 16.77 -3.51
CA PHE A 358 -17.08 15.74 -3.71
C PHE A 358 -17.95 15.52 -2.46
N VAL A 359 -17.64 16.13 -1.32
CA VAL A 359 -18.43 15.99 -0.10
C VAL A 359 -19.73 16.79 -0.22
N ASP A 360 -20.86 16.08 -0.17
CA ASP A 360 -22.18 16.70 -0.11
C ASP A 360 -22.52 17.12 1.32
N GLN A 361 -22.33 18.40 1.62
CA GLN A 361 -22.59 18.97 2.93
C GLN A 361 -24.07 18.85 3.35
N GLY A 362 -25.00 18.79 2.40
CA GLY A 362 -26.41 18.56 2.68
C GLY A 362 -26.67 17.14 3.18
N VAL A 363 -26.00 16.14 2.61
CA VAL A 363 -26.05 14.74 3.09
C VAL A 363 -25.40 14.62 4.46
N VAL A 364 -24.22 15.22 4.65
CA VAL A 364 -23.52 15.23 5.95
C VAL A 364 -24.39 15.87 7.04
N GLY A 365 -25.07 16.99 6.73
CA GLY A 365 -25.93 17.66 7.71
C GLY A 365 -27.17 16.85 8.14
N ARG A 366 -27.66 15.96 7.26
CA ARG A 366 -28.83 15.12 7.57
C ARG A 366 -28.48 13.78 8.23
N SER A 367 -27.46 13.12 7.75
CA SER A 367 -27.14 11.71 8.09
C SER A 367 -25.76 11.52 8.69
N GLY A 368 -24.95 12.57 8.82
CA GLY A 368 -23.64 12.52 9.43
C GLY A 368 -23.71 12.19 10.92
N PHE A 369 -22.60 11.77 11.47
CA PHE A 369 -22.44 11.43 12.89
C PHE A 369 -21.24 12.15 13.49
N SER A 370 -21.25 12.28 14.81
CA SER A 370 -20.14 12.79 15.61
C SER A 370 -20.06 12.02 16.93
N PHE A 371 -18.93 12.09 17.60
CA PHE A 371 -18.80 11.54 18.94
C PHE A 371 -19.78 12.22 19.90
N ASP A 372 -20.67 11.43 20.46
CA ASP A 372 -21.59 11.80 21.54
C ASP A 372 -22.12 10.53 22.21
N THR A 373 -21.61 10.23 23.39
CA THR A 373 -22.01 9.04 24.16
C THR A 373 -23.52 9.04 24.53
N ALA A 374 -24.10 10.23 24.76
CA ALA A 374 -25.53 10.31 25.08
C ALA A 374 -26.39 9.94 23.86
N THR A 375 -26.01 10.44 22.68
CA THR A 375 -26.63 10.05 21.41
C THR A 375 -26.44 8.55 21.13
N ALA A 376 -25.25 7.98 21.38
CA ALA A 376 -25.01 6.55 21.21
C ALA A 376 -25.96 5.70 22.07
N LYS A 377 -26.10 6.03 23.36
CA LYS A 377 -27.03 5.35 24.27
C LYS A 377 -28.50 5.47 23.83
N LYS A 378 -28.88 6.68 23.38
CA LYS A 378 -30.23 6.90 22.88
C LYS A 378 -30.52 6.05 21.63
N LEU A 379 -29.59 6.00 20.68
CA LEU A 379 -29.72 5.18 19.45
C LEU A 379 -29.87 3.69 19.78
N LEU A 380 -29.11 3.17 20.76
CA LEU A 380 -29.26 1.79 21.25
C LEU A 380 -30.62 1.55 21.83
N ALA A 381 -31.08 2.41 22.75
CA ALA A 381 -32.38 2.28 23.40
C ALA A 381 -33.53 2.38 22.39
N ASP A 382 -33.51 3.36 21.47
CA ASP A 382 -34.53 3.53 20.43
C ASP A 382 -34.59 2.30 19.50
N ALA A 383 -33.46 1.63 19.28
CA ALA A 383 -33.36 0.42 18.48
C ALA A 383 -33.70 -0.87 19.27
N GLY A 384 -33.93 -0.78 20.57
CA GLY A 384 -34.36 -1.91 21.42
C GLY A 384 -33.19 -2.70 22.03
N TYR A 385 -31.98 -2.15 22.06
CA TYR A 385 -30.85 -2.70 22.80
C TYR A 385 -30.83 -2.11 24.21
N GLN A 386 -30.88 -2.96 25.22
CA GLN A 386 -30.99 -2.55 26.61
C GLN A 386 -30.11 -3.42 27.51
N ASP A 387 -29.56 -2.86 28.56
CA ASP A 387 -28.88 -3.58 29.64
C ASP A 387 -29.98 -4.21 30.56
N ALA A 388 -30.34 -5.44 30.24
CA ALA A 388 -31.45 -6.12 30.91
C ALA A 388 -31.02 -6.83 32.20
N ASP A 389 -29.75 -7.24 32.33
CA ASP A 389 -29.24 -7.92 33.53
C ASP A 389 -28.45 -7.00 34.47
N GLY A 390 -28.20 -5.75 34.08
CA GLY A 390 -27.58 -4.71 34.92
C GLY A 390 -26.06 -4.82 34.99
N ASP A 391 -25.42 -5.51 34.05
CA ASP A 391 -23.96 -5.67 34.02
C ASP A 391 -23.23 -4.47 33.39
N GLY A 392 -23.97 -3.51 32.88
CA GLY A 392 -23.47 -2.28 32.26
C GLY A 392 -23.30 -2.38 30.75
N TYR A 393 -23.70 -3.48 30.13
CA TYR A 393 -23.67 -3.71 28.68
C TYR A 393 -25.08 -4.04 28.16
N VAL A 394 -25.34 -3.64 26.92
CA VAL A 394 -26.59 -3.93 26.26
C VAL A 394 -26.61 -5.34 25.67
N GLU A 395 -27.75 -5.98 25.66
CA GLU A 395 -28.04 -7.26 25.02
C GLU A 395 -28.62 -7.07 23.62
N ASN A 396 -28.53 -8.15 22.82
CA ASN A 396 -29.30 -8.28 21.58
C ASN A 396 -30.82 -8.23 21.87
N LYS A 397 -31.61 -7.88 20.86
CA LYS A 397 -33.07 -7.81 20.94
C LYS A 397 -33.75 -9.14 21.36
N ASP A 398 -33.04 -10.26 21.25
CA ASP A 398 -33.47 -11.58 21.70
C ASP A 398 -32.97 -11.93 23.11
N GLY A 399 -32.34 -10.99 23.82
CA GLY A 399 -31.80 -11.15 25.16
C GLY A 399 -30.45 -11.87 25.23
N SER A 400 -29.85 -12.24 24.10
CA SER A 400 -28.50 -12.82 24.10
C SER A 400 -27.42 -11.75 24.32
N LYS A 401 -26.37 -12.09 25.06
CA LYS A 401 -25.28 -11.16 25.34
C LYS A 401 -24.53 -10.77 24.05
N ILE A 402 -24.13 -9.50 23.99
CA ILE A 402 -23.27 -8.95 22.94
C ILE A 402 -21.84 -8.96 23.47
N SER A 403 -20.94 -9.66 22.77
CA SER A 403 -19.50 -9.64 23.04
C SER A 403 -18.77 -9.60 21.71
N LEU A 404 -18.26 -8.43 21.35
CA LEU A 404 -17.62 -8.18 20.06
C LEU A 404 -16.12 -8.25 20.19
N THR A 405 -15.48 -8.86 19.20
CA THR A 405 -14.02 -8.86 19.06
C THR A 405 -13.59 -7.84 18.00
N LEU A 406 -12.66 -6.95 18.36
CA LEU A 406 -12.03 -6.01 17.44
C LEU A 406 -10.61 -6.46 17.14
N ILE A 407 -10.33 -6.89 15.91
CA ILE A 407 -9.01 -7.38 15.51
C ILE A 407 -8.18 -6.30 14.83
N VAL A 408 -6.90 -6.23 15.19
CA VAL A 408 -5.84 -5.45 14.52
C VAL A 408 -4.52 -6.23 14.57
N PRO A 409 -3.56 -6.00 13.65
CA PRO A 409 -2.30 -6.76 13.66
C PRO A 409 -1.47 -6.51 14.92
N SER A 410 -0.87 -7.56 15.48
CA SER A 410 0.15 -7.42 16.51
C SER A 410 1.37 -6.65 15.96
N GLY A 411 2.02 -5.84 16.81
CA GLY A 411 3.16 -5.02 16.43
C GLY A 411 2.81 -3.68 15.75
N TRP A 412 1.56 -3.47 15.33
CA TRP A 412 1.06 -2.19 14.84
C TRP A 412 0.55 -1.36 16.03
N THR A 413 1.49 -0.77 16.75
CA THR A 413 1.25 -0.19 18.08
C THR A 413 0.23 0.94 18.07
N ASP A 414 0.18 1.74 17.01
CA ASP A 414 -0.83 2.77 16.78
C ASP A 414 -2.25 2.16 16.64
N TRP A 415 -2.38 1.11 15.84
CA TRP A 415 -3.69 0.43 15.67
C TRP A 415 -4.12 -0.33 16.91
N MET A 416 -3.15 -0.97 17.61
CA MET A 416 -3.43 -1.65 18.88
C MET A 416 -3.96 -0.68 19.94
N GLU A 417 -3.36 0.52 20.06
CA GLU A 417 -3.79 1.54 21.03
C GLU A 417 -5.09 2.21 20.61
N SER A 418 -5.29 2.41 19.29
CA SER A 418 -6.56 2.87 18.75
C SER A 418 -7.70 1.87 19.04
N ALA A 419 -7.46 0.56 18.89
CA ALA A 419 -8.44 -0.47 19.20
C ALA A 419 -8.84 -0.48 20.69
N ARG A 420 -7.86 -0.26 21.60
CA ARG A 420 -8.17 -0.09 23.05
C ARG A 420 -9.01 1.15 23.31
N SER A 421 -8.71 2.25 22.63
CA SER A 421 -9.48 3.51 22.75
C SER A 421 -10.90 3.37 22.19
N ILE A 422 -11.07 2.66 21.06
CA ILE A 422 -12.40 2.33 20.50
C ILE A 422 -13.19 1.48 21.48
N ALA A 423 -12.59 0.45 22.06
CA ALA A 423 -13.24 -0.41 23.06
C ALA A 423 -13.65 0.36 24.31
N ALA A 424 -12.83 1.29 24.78
CA ALA A 424 -13.15 2.16 25.92
C ALA A 424 -14.33 3.11 25.61
N GLY A 425 -14.37 3.69 24.41
CA GLY A 425 -15.50 4.50 23.93
C GLY A 425 -16.78 3.68 23.84
N ALA A 426 -16.74 2.53 23.21
CA ALA A 426 -17.85 1.59 23.09
C ALA A 426 -18.42 1.19 24.48
N LYS A 427 -17.54 0.87 25.43
CA LYS A 427 -17.91 0.58 26.82
C LYS A 427 -18.69 1.73 27.45
N SER A 428 -18.31 2.98 27.22
CA SER A 428 -19.01 4.14 27.79
C SER A 428 -20.45 4.27 27.29
N ALA A 429 -20.75 3.70 26.12
CA ALA A 429 -22.09 3.61 25.55
C ALA A 429 -22.83 2.31 25.93
N GLY A 430 -22.21 1.39 26.68
CA GLY A 430 -22.77 0.10 27.03
C GLY A 430 -22.55 -0.99 25.99
N ILE A 431 -21.56 -0.84 25.08
CA ILE A 431 -21.21 -1.86 24.07
C ILE A 431 -19.95 -2.59 24.51
N GLN A 432 -20.00 -3.91 24.65
CA GLN A 432 -18.85 -4.72 25.00
C GLN A 432 -17.99 -5.02 23.76
N VAL A 433 -16.78 -4.47 23.71
CA VAL A 433 -15.78 -4.71 22.66
C VAL A 433 -14.46 -5.13 23.30
N THR A 434 -13.89 -6.24 22.85
CA THR A 434 -12.59 -6.76 23.31
C THR A 434 -11.60 -6.70 22.17
N PRO A 435 -10.51 -5.91 22.28
CA PRO A 435 -9.42 -5.92 21.30
C PRO A 435 -8.67 -7.28 21.29
N ASP A 436 -8.36 -7.78 20.10
CA ASP A 436 -7.54 -8.97 19.86
C ASP A 436 -6.45 -8.65 18.81
N PHE A 437 -5.25 -9.19 19.02
CA PHE A 437 -4.07 -8.83 18.27
C PHE A 437 -3.39 -10.06 17.62
N PRO A 438 -4.01 -10.69 16.63
CA PRO A 438 -3.39 -11.78 15.89
C PRO A 438 -2.15 -11.28 15.12
N ASP A 439 -1.27 -12.21 14.73
CA ASP A 439 -0.24 -11.87 13.75
C ASP A 439 -0.86 -11.47 12.40
N PHE A 440 -0.08 -10.79 11.57
CA PHE A 440 -0.59 -10.20 10.33
C PHE A 440 -1.19 -11.23 9.38
N ASN A 441 -0.58 -12.41 9.24
CA ASN A 441 -1.07 -13.45 8.33
C ASN A 441 -2.40 -14.04 8.83
N ALA A 442 -2.49 -14.33 10.12
CA ALA A 442 -3.73 -14.80 10.74
C ALA A 442 -4.85 -13.75 10.63
N LEU A 443 -4.52 -12.46 10.75
CA LEU A 443 -5.50 -11.39 10.52
C LEU A 443 -6.00 -11.39 9.07
N VAL A 444 -5.11 -11.51 8.09
CA VAL A 444 -5.47 -11.53 6.66
C VAL A 444 -6.40 -12.70 6.36
N GLU A 445 -6.11 -13.89 6.90
CA GLU A 445 -6.96 -15.07 6.75
C GLU A 445 -8.35 -14.86 7.38
N LYS A 446 -8.40 -14.38 8.64
CA LYS A 446 -9.67 -14.05 9.32
C LYS A 446 -10.48 -13.02 8.56
N ARG A 447 -9.84 -11.96 8.06
CA ARG A 447 -10.48 -10.91 7.27
C ARG A 447 -11.06 -11.46 5.97
N ALA A 448 -10.31 -12.26 5.24
CA ALA A 448 -10.74 -12.87 3.99
C ALA A 448 -11.94 -13.82 4.21
N ALA A 449 -11.89 -14.64 5.24
CA ALA A 449 -12.97 -15.57 5.60
C ALA A 449 -14.19 -14.87 6.24
N GLY A 450 -14.09 -13.61 6.68
CA GLY A 450 -15.12 -12.93 7.48
C GLY A 450 -15.21 -13.45 8.91
N ASP A 451 -14.11 -13.98 9.45
CA ASP A 451 -14.05 -14.48 10.83
C ASP A 451 -13.64 -13.37 11.81
N PHE A 452 -14.46 -12.34 11.89
CA PHE A 452 -14.33 -11.22 12.81
C PHE A 452 -15.68 -10.55 13.04
N ASP A 453 -15.83 -9.81 14.14
CA ASP A 453 -16.99 -8.93 14.38
C ASP A 453 -16.67 -7.51 13.93
N LEU A 454 -15.51 -7.02 14.33
CA LEU A 454 -14.96 -5.72 13.99
C LEU A 454 -13.48 -5.85 13.61
N LEU A 455 -13.02 -5.06 12.65
CA LEU A 455 -11.60 -4.88 12.39
C LEU A 455 -11.29 -3.41 12.08
N VAL A 456 -10.07 -2.97 12.39
CA VAL A 456 -9.55 -1.74 11.79
C VAL A 456 -8.88 -2.12 10.47
N ASN A 457 -9.28 -1.46 9.40
CA ASN A 457 -8.69 -1.60 8.09
C ASN A 457 -8.62 -0.23 7.42
N ASN A 458 -7.84 -0.11 6.38
CA ASN A 458 -7.82 1.06 5.51
C ASN A 458 -8.23 0.66 4.11
N GLU A 459 -8.71 1.63 3.35
CA GLU A 459 -8.96 1.45 1.92
C GLU A 459 -7.65 1.29 1.14
N ARG A 460 -7.76 1.06 -0.16
CA ARG A 460 -6.62 1.16 -1.07
C ARG A 460 -6.00 2.54 -0.98
N GLN A 461 -4.72 2.62 -1.34
CA GLN A 461 -4.00 3.87 -1.35
C GLN A 461 -4.66 4.90 -2.26
N LEU A 462 -4.32 6.16 -2.00
CA LEU A 462 -4.74 7.31 -2.74
C LEU A 462 -4.80 7.05 -4.26
N SER A 463 -5.95 7.32 -4.83
CA SER A 463 -6.20 7.21 -6.27
C SER A 463 -6.56 8.58 -6.87
N ASN A 464 -6.66 8.64 -8.19
CA ASN A 464 -6.99 9.84 -8.93
C ASN A 464 -8.46 10.31 -8.75
N SER A 465 -9.33 9.47 -8.19
CA SER A 465 -10.73 9.80 -7.95
C SER A 465 -11.33 9.05 -6.76
N PRO A 466 -12.48 9.49 -6.21
CA PRO A 466 -13.19 8.77 -5.16
C PRO A 466 -13.80 7.43 -5.59
N TYR A 467 -13.70 7.05 -6.85
CA TYR A 467 -14.25 5.79 -7.37
C TYR A 467 -13.76 4.59 -6.55
N THR A 468 -12.44 4.46 -6.38
CA THR A 468 -11.84 3.32 -5.66
C THR A 468 -12.28 3.24 -4.20
N TYR A 469 -12.59 4.37 -3.57
CA TYR A 469 -13.14 4.44 -2.20
C TYR A 469 -14.49 3.71 -2.11
N TYR A 470 -15.38 4.00 -3.07
CA TYR A 470 -16.72 3.38 -3.09
C TYR A 470 -16.71 1.96 -3.66
N GLU A 471 -15.85 1.66 -4.64
CA GLU A 471 -15.60 0.29 -5.09
C GLU A 471 -15.18 -0.59 -3.92
N TYR A 472 -14.20 -0.13 -3.15
CA TYR A 472 -13.67 -0.86 -2.00
C TYR A 472 -14.73 -1.12 -0.91
N MET A 473 -15.71 -0.24 -0.80
CA MET A 473 -16.81 -0.34 0.17
C MET A 473 -17.97 -1.22 -0.30
N PHE A 474 -18.33 -1.14 -1.60
CA PHE A 474 -19.62 -1.63 -2.11
C PHE A 474 -19.53 -2.73 -3.16
N GLN A 475 -18.34 -3.19 -3.55
CA GLN A 475 -18.22 -4.18 -4.62
C GLN A 475 -19.03 -5.45 -4.34
N LEU A 476 -19.77 -5.91 -5.35
CA LEU A 476 -20.52 -7.16 -5.37
C LEU A 476 -20.07 -8.03 -6.56
N PRO A 477 -20.27 -9.35 -6.50
CA PRO A 477 -20.89 -10.12 -5.39
C PRO A 477 -19.94 -10.30 -4.19
N ILE A 478 -20.52 -10.58 -3.00
CA ILE A 478 -19.74 -11.01 -1.85
C ILE A 478 -19.19 -12.41 -2.14
N GLN A 479 -17.89 -12.57 -2.03
CA GLN A 479 -17.19 -13.84 -2.21
C GLN A 479 -17.10 -14.60 -0.88
N GLU A 480 -16.93 -15.91 -0.93
CA GLU A 480 -16.63 -16.72 0.27
C GLU A 480 -15.34 -16.22 0.93
N GLN A 481 -14.30 -15.97 0.11
CA GLN A 481 -13.05 -15.34 0.52
C GLN A 481 -12.96 -13.93 -0.07
N GLN A 482 -13.16 -12.90 0.78
CA GLN A 482 -13.01 -11.48 0.40
C GLN A 482 -11.55 -11.06 0.56
N ASN A 483 -10.75 -11.17 -0.51
CA ASN A 483 -9.32 -10.93 -0.44
C ASN A 483 -8.93 -9.47 -0.66
N THR A 484 -9.75 -8.67 -1.31
CA THR A 484 -9.35 -7.33 -1.80
C THR A 484 -10.25 -6.19 -1.39
N VAL A 485 -11.57 -6.36 -1.34
CA VAL A 485 -12.57 -5.28 -1.17
C VAL A 485 -13.76 -5.76 -0.34
N ASN A 486 -14.65 -4.84 0.05
CA ASN A 486 -15.92 -5.09 0.77
C ASN A 486 -15.77 -6.09 1.94
N PHE A 487 -14.77 -5.88 2.78
CA PHE A 487 -14.53 -6.75 3.94
C PHE A 487 -15.68 -6.71 4.95
N SER A 488 -16.48 -5.63 4.96
CA SER A 488 -17.71 -5.56 5.76
C SER A 488 -18.79 -6.55 5.33
N ARG A 489 -18.66 -7.17 4.16
CA ARG A 489 -19.65 -8.07 3.54
C ARG A 489 -21.03 -7.43 3.41
N TYR A 490 -21.04 -6.10 3.20
CA TYR A 490 -22.27 -5.34 3.07
C TYR A 490 -22.87 -5.52 1.67
N GLU A 491 -24.09 -5.98 1.61
CA GLU A 491 -24.81 -6.20 0.36
C GLU A 491 -25.84 -5.09 0.11
N ASN A 492 -25.58 -4.25 -0.90
CA ASN A 492 -26.51 -3.25 -1.38
C ASN A 492 -26.38 -3.10 -2.90
N LYS A 493 -27.29 -3.72 -3.64
CA LYS A 493 -27.27 -3.72 -5.12
C LYS A 493 -27.35 -2.30 -5.69
N ARG A 494 -28.14 -1.42 -5.06
CA ARG A 494 -28.27 -0.02 -5.51
C ARG A 494 -26.96 0.76 -5.37
N ALA A 495 -26.22 0.54 -4.27
CA ALA A 495 -24.91 1.16 -4.09
C ALA A 495 -23.93 0.65 -5.14
N TRP A 496 -23.90 -0.65 -5.39
CA TRP A 496 -23.02 -1.22 -6.42
C TRP A 496 -23.36 -0.73 -7.85
N GLU A 497 -24.63 -0.64 -8.20
CA GLU A 497 -25.07 -0.04 -9.47
C GLU A 497 -24.61 1.43 -9.62
N LEU A 498 -24.62 2.19 -8.52
CA LEU A 498 -24.12 3.57 -8.53
C LEU A 498 -22.60 3.61 -8.71
N VAL A 499 -21.84 2.70 -8.10
CA VAL A 499 -20.39 2.59 -8.29
C VAL A 499 -20.06 2.25 -9.75
N GLN A 500 -20.77 1.28 -10.33
CA GLN A 500 -20.61 0.92 -11.75
C GLN A 500 -20.95 2.08 -12.69
N ARG A 501 -21.97 2.88 -12.36
CA ARG A 501 -22.29 4.10 -13.10
C ARG A 501 -21.25 5.20 -12.92
N LEU A 502 -20.65 5.32 -11.73
CA LEU A 502 -19.56 6.25 -11.47
C LEU A 502 -18.34 5.92 -12.33
N ASP A 503 -18.04 4.63 -12.50
CA ASP A 503 -16.95 4.17 -13.37
C ASP A 503 -17.11 4.57 -14.84
N GLN A 504 -18.36 4.75 -15.29
CA GLN A 504 -18.68 5.20 -16.66
C GLN A 504 -18.65 6.71 -16.83
N VAL A 505 -18.36 7.49 -15.79
CA VAL A 505 -18.20 8.94 -15.85
C VAL A 505 -16.73 9.26 -16.06
N LYS A 506 -16.44 10.12 -17.05
CA LYS A 506 -15.07 10.59 -17.30
C LYS A 506 -14.51 11.31 -16.07
N THR A 507 -13.22 11.16 -15.81
CA THR A 507 -12.56 11.72 -14.63
C THR A 507 -12.54 13.25 -14.61
N ASP A 508 -12.73 13.90 -15.75
CA ASP A 508 -12.87 15.35 -15.90
C ASP A 508 -14.33 15.86 -15.78
N ASP A 509 -15.34 14.97 -15.82
CA ASP A 509 -16.75 15.35 -15.56
C ASP A 509 -17.05 15.38 -14.05
N VAL A 510 -16.50 16.37 -13.38
CA VAL A 510 -16.63 16.55 -11.92
C VAL A 510 -18.10 16.63 -11.48
N GLU A 511 -18.96 17.33 -12.23
CA GLU A 511 -20.38 17.50 -11.88
C GLU A 511 -21.18 16.20 -12.08
N GLY A 512 -20.86 15.41 -13.10
CA GLY A 512 -21.40 14.07 -13.28
C GLY A 512 -21.03 13.16 -12.12
N MET A 513 -19.77 13.17 -11.70
CA MET A 513 -19.29 12.41 -10.54
C MET A 513 -19.99 12.85 -9.24
N LYS A 514 -20.07 14.15 -8.94
CA LYS A 514 -20.73 14.68 -7.72
C LYS A 514 -22.15 14.16 -7.55
N LYS A 515 -22.95 14.12 -8.63
CA LYS A 515 -24.34 13.65 -8.58
C LYS A 515 -24.46 12.18 -8.14
N ILE A 516 -23.51 11.34 -8.55
CA ILE A 516 -23.52 9.92 -8.19
C ILE A 516 -22.93 9.75 -6.78
N ILE A 517 -21.83 10.43 -6.50
CA ILE A 517 -21.15 10.39 -5.21
C ILE A 517 -22.05 10.86 -4.08
N SER A 518 -22.88 11.90 -4.29
CA SER A 518 -23.89 12.34 -3.30
C SER A 518 -24.86 11.22 -2.91
N GLN A 519 -25.32 10.40 -3.88
CA GLN A 519 -26.20 9.26 -3.61
C GLN A 519 -25.45 8.14 -2.85
N LEU A 520 -24.18 7.90 -3.20
CA LEU A 520 -23.35 6.93 -2.48
C LEU A 520 -23.07 7.38 -1.04
N GLN A 521 -22.82 8.66 -0.81
CA GLN A 521 -22.70 9.23 0.54
C GLN A 521 -23.95 9.05 1.36
N GLN A 522 -25.12 9.27 0.76
CA GLN A 522 -26.39 9.06 1.47
C GLN A 522 -26.54 7.62 1.94
N ILE A 523 -26.27 6.63 1.05
CA ILE A 523 -26.31 5.21 1.42
C ILE A 523 -25.26 4.89 2.50
N HIS A 524 -24.03 5.40 2.32
CA HIS A 524 -22.96 5.18 3.29
C HIS A 524 -23.34 5.69 4.68
N LEU A 525 -23.82 6.93 4.80
CA LEU A 525 -24.17 7.54 6.09
C LEU A 525 -25.47 7.02 6.69
N ASP A 526 -26.39 6.51 5.87
CA ASP A 526 -27.61 5.88 6.40
C ASP A 526 -27.36 4.48 6.96
N ASP A 527 -26.45 3.72 6.34
CA ASP A 527 -26.24 2.31 6.68
C ASP A 527 -24.91 2.04 7.40
N LEU A 528 -23.90 2.90 7.29
CA LEU A 528 -22.56 2.77 7.86
C LEU A 528 -21.96 1.36 7.68
N PRO A 529 -21.79 0.88 6.44
CA PRO A 529 -21.10 -0.38 6.19
C PRO A 529 -19.63 -0.36 6.65
N VAL A 530 -19.06 0.82 6.71
CA VAL A 530 -17.78 1.14 7.36
C VAL A 530 -17.93 2.44 8.14
N ILE A 531 -17.16 2.61 9.22
CA ILE A 531 -17.15 3.81 10.05
C ILE A 531 -15.79 4.49 9.86
N PRO A 532 -15.72 5.64 9.18
CA PRO A 532 -14.48 6.40 9.04
C PRO A 532 -13.92 6.83 10.39
N LEU A 533 -12.62 6.67 10.58
CA LEU A 533 -11.92 6.98 11.82
C LEU A 533 -10.97 8.17 11.63
N TRP A 534 -9.84 7.96 10.96
CA TRP A 534 -8.87 9.03 10.68
C TRP A 534 -8.32 8.88 9.25
N TYR A 535 -7.80 9.98 8.72
CA TYR A 535 -7.01 9.94 7.50
C TYR A 535 -5.64 9.40 7.85
N ASN A 536 -5.37 8.17 7.43
CA ASN A 536 -4.09 7.53 7.72
C ASN A 536 -2.94 8.28 7.03
N GLY A 537 -1.83 8.42 7.74
CA GLY A 537 -0.70 9.19 7.25
C GLY A 537 0.01 8.53 6.07
N LEU A 538 0.40 9.35 5.11
CA LEU A 538 1.46 9.03 4.18
C LEU A 538 2.76 9.14 4.96
N TRP A 539 3.11 8.05 5.67
CA TRP A 539 4.25 8.03 6.58
C TRP A 539 5.54 8.30 5.81
N ALA A 540 6.13 9.47 6.05
CA ALA A 540 7.41 9.87 5.49
C ALA A 540 8.12 10.76 6.48
N GLN A 541 9.05 10.18 7.23
CA GLN A 541 9.94 10.88 8.15
C GLN A 541 11.34 10.73 7.64
N SER A 542 12.01 11.86 7.42
CA SER A 542 13.30 11.91 6.75
C SER A 542 14.38 12.49 7.65
N SER A 543 15.58 11.92 7.56
CA SER A 543 16.77 12.43 8.23
C SER A 543 17.54 13.38 7.31
N THR A 544 17.93 14.54 7.84
CA THR A 544 18.77 15.51 7.12
C THR A 544 20.27 15.29 7.30
N SER A 545 20.65 14.16 7.94
CA SER A 545 22.05 13.87 8.29
C SER A 545 22.94 13.63 7.07
N VAL A 546 22.43 12.92 6.05
CA VAL A 546 23.17 12.54 4.84
C VAL A 546 22.52 13.11 3.60
N TRP A 547 21.20 13.13 3.55
CA TRP A 547 20.43 13.67 2.45
C TRP A 547 19.63 14.90 2.86
N LYS A 548 19.58 15.90 2.00
CA LYS A 548 18.80 17.15 2.14
C LYS A 548 17.81 17.28 1.00
N ASN A 549 17.03 18.36 1.06
CA ASN A 549 16.04 18.71 0.05
C ASN A 549 14.89 17.70 -0.03
N TRP A 550 14.48 17.20 1.14
CA TRP A 550 13.30 16.36 1.27
C TRP A 550 12.02 17.14 0.93
N PRO A 551 10.98 16.48 0.38
CA PRO A 551 9.70 17.13 0.11
C PRO A 551 9.07 17.71 1.40
N ALA A 552 8.55 18.94 1.28
CA ALA A 552 7.82 19.61 2.35
C ALA A 552 6.80 20.61 1.80
N ALA A 553 5.73 20.86 2.55
CA ALA A 553 4.68 21.80 2.17
C ALA A 553 5.17 23.26 2.17
N THR A 554 6.18 23.58 2.96
CA THR A 554 6.68 24.94 3.22
C THR A 554 8.09 25.16 2.67
N GLY A 555 8.55 26.40 2.68
CA GLY A 555 9.90 26.79 2.26
C GLY A 555 10.18 26.57 0.78
N ASN A 556 11.46 26.36 0.44
CA ASN A 556 11.96 26.11 -0.92
C ASN A 556 12.11 24.62 -1.23
N ALA A 557 11.65 23.75 -0.34
CA ALA A 557 11.68 22.30 -0.55
C ALA A 557 10.79 21.89 -1.75
N PRO A 558 11.07 20.73 -2.36
CA PRO A 558 10.20 20.16 -3.38
C PRO A 558 8.76 20.00 -2.87
N LYS A 559 7.79 20.36 -3.71
CA LYS A 559 6.35 20.24 -3.39
C LYS A 559 5.74 18.94 -3.92
N THR A 560 6.58 17.96 -4.18
CA THR A 560 6.13 16.64 -4.61
C THR A 560 5.42 15.93 -3.45
N GLY A 561 4.57 14.97 -3.77
CA GLY A 561 3.99 14.09 -2.76
C GLY A 561 5.11 13.42 -1.95
N ALA A 562 4.86 13.18 -0.66
CA ALA A 562 5.79 12.40 0.15
C ALA A 562 5.97 11.01 -0.46
N VAL A 563 7.14 10.41 -0.24
CA VAL A 563 7.44 9.07 -0.75
C VAL A 563 6.47 8.07 -0.13
N MET A 564 5.83 7.31 -1.00
CA MET A 564 4.94 6.23 -0.61
C MET A 564 5.70 4.92 -0.53
N TRP A 565 5.59 4.27 0.58
CA TRP A 565 5.66 2.84 0.82
C TRP A 565 6.26 2.03 -0.34
N ARG A 566 5.64 0.95 -0.75
CA ARG A 566 6.08 0.04 -1.81
C ARG A 566 5.98 0.61 -3.22
N ASN A 567 5.28 1.73 -3.39
CA ASN A 567 4.79 2.18 -4.68
C ASN A 567 5.57 3.37 -5.20
N TRP A 568 6.76 3.10 -5.71
CA TRP A 568 7.60 4.09 -6.39
C TRP A 568 7.07 4.48 -7.79
N PHE A 569 5.90 3.98 -8.19
CA PHE A 569 5.20 4.41 -9.40
C PHE A 569 4.35 5.68 -9.19
N GLU A 570 4.33 6.22 -7.99
CA GLU A 570 3.82 7.56 -7.74
C GLU A 570 4.91 8.58 -8.07
N LEU A 571 4.53 9.60 -8.85
CA LEU A 571 5.47 10.58 -9.38
C LEU A 571 6.30 11.24 -8.28
N GLY A 572 5.67 11.61 -7.17
CA GLY A 572 6.33 12.27 -6.04
C GLY A 572 7.45 11.46 -5.42
N GLY A 573 7.30 10.13 -5.33
CA GLY A 573 8.35 9.24 -4.84
C GLY A 573 9.59 9.29 -5.73
N PHE A 574 9.40 9.21 -7.04
CA PHE A 574 10.49 9.26 -7.99
C PHE A 574 11.13 10.65 -8.08
N GLU A 575 10.32 11.71 -8.10
CA GLU A 575 10.81 13.10 -8.06
C GLU A 575 11.65 13.36 -6.80
N THR A 576 11.27 12.81 -5.65
CA THR A 576 12.08 12.89 -4.44
C THR A 576 13.49 12.37 -4.68
N LEU A 577 13.66 11.19 -5.29
CA LEU A 577 14.98 10.62 -5.59
C LEU A 577 15.82 11.51 -6.50
N THR A 578 15.19 12.24 -7.43
CA THR A 578 15.89 13.14 -8.36
C THR A 578 16.32 14.47 -7.73
N GLN A 579 15.63 14.88 -6.67
CA GLN A 579 15.80 16.19 -6.03
C GLN A 579 16.63 16.14 -4.74
N LEU A 580 16.87 14.95 -4.17
CA LEU A 580 17.78 14.77 -3.04
C LEU A 580 19.17 15.34 -3.30
N GLN A 581 19.81 15.86 -2.25
CA GLN A 581 21.16 16.41 -2.29
C GLN A 581 21.97 15.83 -1.12
N PRO A 582 23.22 15.37 -1.34
CA PRO A 582 24.08 14.99 -0.24
C PRO A 582 24.34 16.16 0.73
N SER A 583 24.34 15.90 2.05
CA SER A 583 24.51 16.96 3.07
C SER A 583 25.88 17.63 3.05
N GLY A 584 26.87 17.04 2.41
CA GLY A 584 28.23 17.56 2.27
C GLY A 584 28.51 18.30 0.95
N SER A 585 27.51 18.50 0.09
CA SER A 585 27.61 19.23 -1.17
C SER A 585 27.21 20.70 -1.00
#